data_2ffdb809b232443a9b297b60197c39cb
#
_entry.id   2ffdb809b232443a9b297b60197c39cb
#
_cell.length_a   1.000
_cell.length_b   1.000
_cell.length_c   1.000
_cell.angle_alpha   90.00
_cell.angle_beta   90.00
_cell.angle_gamma   90.00
#
_symmetry.space_group_name_H-M   'P 1'
#
loop_
_entity.id
_entity.type
_entity.pdbx_description
1 polymer ?
#
loop_
_entity_poly.entity_id
_entity_poly.type
_entity_poly.pdbx_seq_one_letter_code
_entity_poly.pdbx_strand_id
1 'polypeptide(L)'
;MQILNNKPMKKKLLILFFAVIALHTIKPLTAQAQTAAHEATVKITGEVTTPLEINVTELQKFNQTAVVRKDKDGNDHNFSGVLLAEILQRAGATMGPQLKGENLTKYLLVGASDGYQVMFALAELDKSFTDRLIILADKMDNKPLPPADGPFRIIVQDEKKPARCIKQVTSMRVVFAK
;
A
#
# COMPACT_ATOMS: atom_id res chain seq x y z
N MET A 1 4.85 94.82 1.84
CA MET A 1 5.70 93.87 2.56
C MET A 1 4.77 92.76 3.02
N GLN A 2 4.64 91.74 2.19
CA GLN A 2 3.73 90.54 2.48
C GLN A 2 4.59 89.36 2.82
N ILE A 3 4.33 88.83 4.03
CA ILE A 3 5.00 87.65 4.53
C ILE A 3 4.14 86.43 4.13
N LEU A 4 4.66 85.62 3.23
CA LEU A 4 4.04 84.31 2.84
C LEU A 4 4.22 83.28 3.90
N ASN A 5 3.12 82.82 4.40
CA ASN A 5 3.02 81.78 5.42
C ASN A 5 3.09 80.39 4.75
N ASN A 6 4.20 79.69 4.91
CA ASN A 6 4.46 78.38 4.29
C ASN A 6 4.02 77.31 5.27
N LYS A 7 2.81 76.74 5.07
CA LYS A 7 2.30 75.58 5.85
C LYS A 7 2.95 74.26 5.46
N PRO A 8 3.30 73.40 6.42
CA PRO A 8 4.00 72.13 6.10
C PRO A 8 3.00 71.04 5.69
N MET A 9 2.73 70.93 4.38
CA MET A 9 1.92 69.83 3.80
C MET A 9 2.67 68.52 3.65
N LYS A 10 3.98 68.49 3.89
CA LYS A 10 4.81 67.30 3.62
C LYS A 10 4.70 66.18 4.66
N LYS A 11 4.25 66.44 5.89
CA LYS A 11 4.16 65.42 6.95
C LYS A 11 2.90 64.55 6.86
N LYS A 12 1.78 65.04 6.35
CA LYS A 12 0.54 64.25 6.19
C LYS A 12 0.59 63.27 5.03
N LEU A 13 1.32 63.58 3.99
CA LEU A 13 1.51 62.69 2.82
C LEU A 13 2.42 61.49 3.16
N LEU A 14 3.43 61.68 4.01
CA LEU A 14 4.35 60.62 4.43
C LEU A 14 3.67 59.57 5.34
N ILE A 15 2.72 59.98 6.21
CA ILE A 15 1.99 59.09 7.08
C ILE A 15 0.99 58.23 6.30
N LEU A 16 0.41 58.77 5.20
CA LEU A 16 -0.51 57.99 4.36
C LEU A 16 0.22 56.92 3.53
N PHE A 17 1.48 57.18 3.14
CA PHE A 17 2.29 56.22 2.37
C PHE A 17 2.77 55.05 3.22
N PHE A 18 3.04 55.25 4.52
CA PHE A 18 3.38 54.16 5.45
C PHE A 18 2.18 53.30 5.84
N ALA A 19 0.97 53.83 5.86
CA ALA A 19 -0.24 53.05 6.17
C ALA A 19 -0.64 52.13 5.02
N VAL A 20 -0.32 52.44 3.75
CA VAL A 20 -0.63 51.58 2.59
C VAL A 20 0.36 50.44 2.46
N ILE A 21 1.61 50.58 2.89
CA ILE A 21 2.63 49.53 2.84
C ILE A 21 2.39 48.42 3.91
N ALA A 22 1.80 48.79 5.07
CA ALA A 22 1.53 47.85 6.14
C ALA A 22 0.36 46.89 5.85
N LEU A 23 -0.48 47.17 4.83
CA LEU A 23 -1.67 46.37 4.53
C LEU A 23 -1.43 45.23 3.53
N HIS A 24 -0.21 45.07 2.99
CA HIS A 24 0.10 44.08 1.95
C HIS A 24 0.89 42.86 2.41
N THR A 25 1.12 42.69 3.71
CA THR A 25 1.93 41.56 4.22
C THR A 25 1.18 40.49 5.01
N ILE A 26 -0.15 40.57 5.10
CA ILE A 26 -0.92 39.44 5.66
C ILE A 26 -1.19 38.44 4.50
N LYS A 27 -0.19 37.62 4.16
CA LYS A 27 -0.46 36.39 3.43
C LYS A 27 -1.27 35.48 4.35
N PRO A 28 -2.49 35.05 3.97
CA PRO A 28 -3.16 34.03 4.73
C PRO A 28 -2.26 32.78 4.70
N LEU A 29 -1.77 32.38 5.86
CA LEU A 29 -1.17 31.09 6.07
C LEU A 29 -2.30 30.07 5.88
N THR A 30 -2.58 29.65 4.66
CA THR A 30 -3.41 28.49 4.39
C THR A 30 -2.69 27.31 5.00
N ALA A 31 -3.04 26.96 6.22
CA ALA A 31 -2.73 25.66 6.78
C ALA A 31 -3.39 24.63 5.85
N GLN A 32 -2.64 24.12 4.87
CA GLN A 32 -2.99 22.89 4.22
C GLN A 32 -2.97 21.84 5.33
N ALA A 33 -4.16 21.50 5.83
CA ALA A 33 -4.34 20.26 6.55
C ALA A 33 -3.94 19.16 5.56
N GLN A 34 -2.68 18.74 5.63
CA GLN A 34 -2.18 17.56 4.97
C GLN A 34 -2.92 16.41 5.64
N THR A 35 -4.09 16.06 5.07
CA THR A 35 -4.73 14.79 5.35
C THR A 35 -3.67 13.77 4.98
N ALA A 36 -2.98 13.22 5.97
CA ALA A 36 -2.09 12.09 5.77
C ALA A 36 -2.96 11.01 5.11
N ALA A 37 -2.83 10.87 3.80
CA ALA A 37 -3.45 9.77 3.09
C ALA A 37 -2.93 8.52 3.80
N HIS A 38 -3.81 7.80 4.49
CA HIS A 38 -3.44 6.59 5.19
C HIS A 38 -2.90 5.64 4.13
N GLU A 39 -1.57 5.44 4.13
CA GLU A 39 -0.92 4.57 3.16
C GLU A 39 -1.56 3.18 3.28
N ALA A 40 -2.01 2.64 2.14
CA ALA A 40 -2.67 1.34 2.14
C ALA A 40 -1.69 0.25 2.60
N THR A 41 -2.13 -0.57 3.54
CA THR A 41 -1.32 -1.65 4.14
C THR A 41 -2.04 -2.99 4.06
N VAL A 42 -1.26 -4.09 4.09
CA VAL A 42 -1.74 -5.44 4.30
C VAL A 42 -1.33 -5.89 5.70
N LYS A 43 -2.29 -6.33 6.51
CA LYS A 43 -2.04 -6.85 7.86
C LYS A 43 -1.92 -8.36 7.83
N ILE A 44 -0.80 -8.88 8.34
CA ILE A 44 -0.53 -10.32 8.49
C ILE A 44 -0.68 -10.68 9.96
N THR A 45 -1.62 -11.57 10.26
CA THR A 45 -2.03 -11.91 11.64
C THR A 45 -2.39 -13.40 11.79
N GLY A 46 -2.89 -13.79 12.96
CA GLY A 46 -3.34 -15.16 13.27
C GLY A 46 -2.24 -16.02 13.86
N GLU A 47 -2.10 -17.26 13.40
CA GLU A 47 -1.10 -18.25 13.85
C GLU A 47 0.32 -17.90 13.35
N VAL A 48 0.83 -16.73 13.77
CA VAL A 48 2.15 -16.19 13.47
C VAL A 48 2.83 -15.71 14.75
N THR A 49 4.15 -15.80 14.81
CA THR A 49 4.89 -15.34 16.00
C THR A 49 5.12 -13.82 15.99
N THR A 50 5.17 -13.22 14.81
CA THR A 50 5.44 -11.80 14.62
C THR A 50 4.45 -11.21 13.61
N PRO A 51 3.31 -10.66 14.05
CA PRO A 51 2.39 -9.97 13.15
C PRO A 51 3.10 -8.86 12.37
N LEU A 52 2.75 -8.72 11.09
CA LEU A 52 3.35 -7.71 10.21
C LEU A 52 2.27 -6.77 9.69
N GLU A 53 2.68 -5.55 9.37
CA GLU A 53 1.92 -4.60 8.58
C GLU A 53 2.81 -4.11 7.44
N ILE A 54 2.40 -4.39 6.19
CA ILE A 54 3.23 -4.19 5.01
C ILE A 54 2.56 -3.16 4.11
N ASN A 55 3.22 -2.03 3.87
CA ASN A 55 2.90 -1.08 2.80
C ASN A 55 3.74 -1.40 1.54
N VAL A 56 3.56 -0.63 0.46
CA VAL A 56 4.31 -0.83 -0.79
C VAL A 56 5.81 -0.68 -0.56
N THR A 57 6.24 0.28 0.26
CA THR A 57 7.66 0.52 0.57
C THR A 57 8.26 -0.66 1.35
N GLU A 58 7.54 -1.22 2.31
CA GLU A 58 7.97 -2.41 3.05
C GLU A 58 8.01 -3.65 2.13
N LEU A 59 7.02 -3.81 1.22
CA LEU A 59 7.01 -4.92 0.27
C LEU A 59 8.25 -4.93 -0.65
N GLN A 60 8.74 -3.76 -1.04
CA GLN A 60 9.94 -3.63 -1.89
C GLN A 60 11.25 -4.06 -1.19
N LYS A 61 11.25 -4.24 0.13
CA LYS A 61 12.42 -4.74 0.89
C LYS A 61 12.56 -6.26 0.87
N PHE A 62 11.55 -6.97 0.38
CA PHE A 62 11.58 -8.42 0.19
C PHE A 62 12.15 -8.78 -1.19
N ASN A 63 12.51 -10.06 -1.38
CA ASN A 63 12.91 -10.57 -2.69
C ASN A 63 11.74 -10.50 -3.67
N GLN A 64 11.95 -9.78 -4.77
CA GLN A 64 10.93 -9.60 -5.79
C GLN A 64 10.88 -10.80 -6.73
N THR A 65 9.68 -11.30 -6.98
CA THR A 65 9.40 -12.43 -7.89
C THR A 65 8.46 -11.96 -8.99
N ALA A 66 8.76 -12.37 -10.22
CA ALA A 66 7.91 -12.10 -11.37
C ALA A 66 7.08 -13.34 -11.75
N VAL A 67 5.81 -13.11 -12.08
CA VAL A 67 4.87 -14.14 -12.53
C VAL A 67 4.16 -13.65 -13.78
N VAL A 68 4.29 -14.39 -14.89
CA VAL A 68 3.51 -14.13 -16.11
C VAL A 68 2.18 -14.87 -16.00
N ARG A 69 1.10 -14.14 -16.25
CA ARG A 69 -0.24 -14.70 -16.23
C ARG A 69 -1.16 -13.99 -17.22
N LYS A 70 -2.01 -14.77 -17.90
CA LYS A 70 -3.13 -14.23 -18.69
C LYS A 70 -4.17 -13.61 -17.76
N ASP A 71 -4.51 -12.35 -17.98
CA ASP A 71 -5.55 -11.65 -17.20
C ASP A 71 -6.89 -11.59 -17.97
N LYS A 72 -7.86 -10.88 -17.42
CA LYS A 72 -9.24 -10.82 -17.94
C LYS A 72 -9.37 -10.21 -19.33
N ASP A 73 -8.43 -9.36 -19.71
CA ASP A 73 -8.33 -8.77 -21.06
C ASP A 73 -7.85 -9.74 -22.14
N GLY A 74 -7.48 -10.98 -21.74
CA GLY A 74 -6.99 -12.01 -22.62
C GLY A 74 -5.49 -11.93 -22.96
N ASN A 75 -4.77 -10.94 -22.41
CA ASN A 75 -3.34 -10.76 -22.63
C ASN A 75 -2.52 -11.34 -21.48
N ASP A 76 -1.28 -11.75 -21.79
CA ASP A 76 -0.31 -12.12 -20.77
C ASP A 76 0.32 -10.85 -20.20
N HIS A 77 0.28 -10.72 -18.86
CA HIS A 77 0.90 -9.64 -18.11
C HIS A 77 1.97 -10.16 -17.17
N ASN A 78 3.02 -9.38 -16.99
CA ASN A 78 4.08 -9.66 -16.04
C ASN A 78 3.78 -8.96 -14.71
N PHE A 79 3.40 -9.74 -13.70
CA PHE A 79 3.17 -9.26 -12.34
C PHE A 79 4.44 -9.40 -11.51
N SER A 80 4.77 -8.36 -10.74
CA SER A 80 5.91 -8.37 -9.81
C SER A 80 5.42 -8.16 -8.37
N GLY A 81 6.03 -8.88 -7.45
CA GLY A 81 5.70 -8.85 -6.03
C GLY A 81 6.53 -9.85 -5.23
N VAL A 82 6.01 -10.27 -4.09
CA VAL A 82 6.71 -11.14 -3.13
C VAL A 82 5.96 -12.46 -2.96
N LEU A 83 6.69 -13.57 -2.90
CA LEU A 83 6.10 -14.87 -2.59
C LEU A 83 5.37 -14.83 -1.25
N LEU A 84 4.13 -15.33 -1.21
CA LEU A 84 3.38 -15.43 0.05
C LEU A 84 4.14 -16.27 1.09
N ALA A 85 4.83 -17.32 0.66
CA ALA A 85 5.69 -18.12 1.53
C ALA A 85 6.74 -17.27 2.27
N GLU A 86 7.41 -16.34 1.58
CA GLU A 86 8.44 -15.48 2.16
C GLU A 86 7.85 -14.51 3.20
N ILE A 87 6.70 -13.90 2.88
CA ILE A 87 5.98 -13.05 3.82
C ILE A 87 5.57 -13.83 5.07
N LEU A 88 5.03 -15.03 4.89
CA LEU A 88 4.60 -15.89 6.00
C LEU A 88 5.77 -16.39 6.85
N GLN A 89 6.90 -16.75 6.23
CA GLN A 89 8.13 -17.10 6.95
C GLN A 89 8.62 -15.92 7.80
N ARG A 90 8.60 -14.70 7.26
CA ARG A 90 8.97 -13.48 7.99
C ARG A 90 8.02 -13.20 9.17
N ALA A 91 6.75 -13.49 9.00
CA ALA A 91 5.76 -13.40 10.08
C ALA A 91 5.89 -14.55 11.13
N GLY A 92 6.71 -15.55 10.86
CA GLY A 92 6.90 -16.71 11.74
C GLY A 92 5.72 -17.68 11.72
N ALA A 93 5.04 -17.81 10.57
CA ALA A 93 4.06 -18.85 10.35
C ALA A 93 4.74 -20.24 10.30
N THR A 94 3.97 -21.30 10.57
CA THR A 94 4.43 -22.68 10.48
C THR A 94 4.67 -23.05 9.01
N MET A 95 5.94 -23.08 8.56
CA MET A 95 6.35 -23.39 7.20
C MET A 95 7.52 -24.38 7.19
N GLY A 96 7.85 -24.94 6.02
CA GLY A 96 8.98 -25.84 5.82
C GLY A 96 8.86 -27.13 6.66
N PRO A 97 9.94 -27.60 7.32
CA PRO A 97 9.96 -28.86 8.06
C PRO A 97 8.94 -28.95 9.20
N GLN A 98 8.41 -27.82 9.66
CA GLN A 98 7.39 -27.76 10.72
C GLN A 98 5.97 -27.95 10.18
N LEU A 99 5.78 -27.81 8.87
CA LEU A 99 4.47 -27.96 8.21
C LEU A 99 4.17 -29.46 7.99
N LYS A 100 3.81 -30.18 9.06
CA LYS A 100 3.53 -31.61 9.08
C LYS A 100 2.47 -31.96 10.10
N GLY A 101 1.88 -33.15 9.99
CA GLY A 101 0.84 -33.62 10.90
C GLY A 101 -0.37 -32.70 10.94
N GLU A 102 -0.82 -32.34 12.13
CA GLU A 102 -1.96 -31.42 12.31
C GLU A 102 -1.75 -30.02 11.72
N ASN A 103 -0.48 -29.55 11.61
CA ASN A 103 -0.18 -28.26 11.01
C ASN A 103 -0.58 -28.17 9.52
N LEU A 104 -0.78 -29.30 8.83
CA LEU A 104 -1.28 -29.33 7.45
C LEU A 104 -2.73 -28.84 7.32
N THR A 105 -3.47 -28.72 8.42
CA THR A 105 -4.80 -28.10 8.42
C THR A 105 -4.76 -26.58 8.52
N LYS A 106 -3.57 -25.98 8.65
CA LYS A 106 -3.42 -24.52 8.65
C LYS A 106 -3.57 -23.95 7.24
N TYR A 107 -4.25 -22.82 7.17
CA TYR A 107 -4.47 -22.09 5.91
C TYR A 107 -4.30 -20.61 6.09
N LEU A 108 -4.01 -19.93 4.99
CA LEU A 108 -4.00 -18.48 4.87
C LEU A 108 -5.36 -18.01 4.37
N LEU A 109 -6.06 -17.20 5.15
CA LEU A 109 -7.25 -16.48 4.73
C LEU A 109 -6.83 -15.07 4.27
N VAL A 110 -7.08 -14.76 3.00
CA VAL A 110 -6.78 -13.44 2.42
C VAL A 110 -8.08 -12.68 2.24
N GLY A 111 -8.12 -11.42 2.71
CA GLY A 111 -9.27 -10.53 2.61
C GLY A 111 -8.97 -9.28 1.80
N ALA A 112 -9.96 -8.85 1.02
CA ALA A 112 -9.95 -7.62 0.23
C ALA A 112 -10.74 -6.50 0.91
N SER A 113 -10.59 -5.27 0.39
CA SER A 113 -11.26 -4.07 0.90
C SER A 113 -12.79 -4.12 0.77
N ASP A 114 -13.33 -4.88 -0.20
CA ASP A 114 -14.76 -5.07 -0.44
C ASP A 114 -15.37 -6.23 0.37
N GLY A 115 -14.57 -6.90 1.22
CA GLY A 115 -14.99 -8.05 2.02
C GLY A 115 -14.88 -9.40 1.31
N TYR A 116 -14.46 -9.44 0.03
CA TYR A 116 -14.19 -10.70 -0.66
C TYR A 116 -13.04 -11.44 0.02
N GLN A 117 -13.16 -12.77 0.14
CA GLN A 117 -12.16 -13.61 0.80
C GLN A 117 -11.82 -14.83 -0.03
N VAL A 118 -10.56 -15.23 0.04
CA VAL A 118 -10.06 -16.49 -0.53
C VAL A 118 -9.14 -17.19 0.46
N MET A 119 -8.98 -18.50 0.33
CA MET A 119 -8.07 -19.26 1.17
C MET A 119 -7.03 -20.03 0.36
N PHE A 120 -5.89 -20.26 1.00
CA PHE A 120 -4.81 -21.13 0.52
C PHE A 120 -4.36 -22.02 1.66
N ALA A 121 -4.33 -23.34 1.47
CA ALA A 121 -3.65 -24.21 2.42
C ALA A 121 -2.18 -23.79 2.54
N LEU A 122 -1.56 -23.82 3.73
CA LEU A 122 -0.14 -23.46 3.85
C LEU A 122 0.74 -24.39 2.98
N ALA A 123 0.32 -25.64 2.78
CA ALA A 123 1.02 -26.57 1.91
C ALA A 123 1.05 -26.13 0.42
N GLU A 124 0.04 -25.41 -0.06
CA GLU A 124 0.09 -24.85 -1.44
C GLU A 124 1.03 -23.65 -1.58
N LEU A 125 1.53 -23.11 -0.49
CA LEU A 125 2.45 -21.97 -0.46
C LEU A 125 3.88 -22.40 -0.19
N ASP A 126 4.11 -23.64 0.25
CA ASP A 126 5.40 -24.12 0.70
C ASP A 126 6.12 -24.92 -0.39
N LYS A 127 7.38 -24.56 -0.67
CA LYS A 127 8.23 -25.21 -1.68
C LYS A 127 8.48 -26.69 -1.46
N SER A 128 8.28 -27.18 -0.23
CA SER A 128 8.38 -28.63 0.06
C SER A 128 7.24 -29.44 -0.54
N PHE A 129 6.12 -28.77 -0.93
CA PHE A 129 4.93 -29.42 -1.47
C PHE A 129 4.66 -29.06 -2.94
N THR A 130 5.11 -27.87 -3.41
CA THR A 130 4.77 -27.36 -4.73
C THR A 130 5.77 -26.33 -5.22
N ASP A 131 5.95 -26.27 -6.55
CA ASP A 131 6.74 -25.24 -7.24
C ASP A 131 5.86 -24.06 -7.71
N ARG A 132 4.55 -24.12 -7.45
CA ARG A 132 3.62 -23.06 -7.85
C ARG A 132 3.97 -21.74 -7.20
N LEU A 133 4.07 -20.67 -8.01
CA LEU A 133 4.32 -19.33 -7.51
C LEU A 133 2.99 -18.63 -7.19
N ILE A 134 2.84 -18.21 -5.93
CA ILE A 134 1.73 -17.39 -5.45
C ILE A 134 2.34 -16.15 -4.80
N ILE A 135 2.09 -14.98 -5.36
CA ILE A 135 2.70 -13.72 -4.93
C ILE A 135 1.66 -12.70 -4.45
N LEU A 136 2.08 -11.84 -3.53
CA LEU A 136 1.45 -10.55 -3.28
C LEU A 136 2.11 -9.54 -4.23
N ALA A 137 1.41 -9.19 -5.31
CA ALA A 137 1.89 -8.28 -6.32
C ALA A 137 1.49 -6.83 -6.01
N ASP A 138 2.38 -5.89 -6.34
CA ASP A 138 2.13 -4.45 -6.32
C ASP A 138 2.31 -3.80 -7.69
N LYS A 139 2.85 -4.55 -8.68
CA LYS A 139 3.10 -4.06 -10.04
C LYS A 139 2.57 -5.03 -11.11
N MET A 140 2.21 -4.45 -12.24
CA MET A 140 1.88 -5.12 -13.49
C MET A 140 2.62 -4.40 -14.63
N ASP A 141 3.37 -5.14 -15.45
CA ASP A 141 4.17 -4.62 -16.57
C ASP A 141 5.10 -3.46 -16.16
N ASN A 142 5.79 -3.63 -15.02
CA ASN A 142 6.70 -2.67 -14.39
C ASN A 142 6.04 -1.35 -13.92
N LYS A 143 4.71 -1.27 -13.88
CA LYS A 143 3.96 -0.12 -13.38
C LYS A 143 3.18 -0.52 -12.11
N PRO A 144 2.89 0.42 -11.21
CA PRO A 144 1.96 0.16 -10.12
C PRO A 144 0.66 -0.45 -10.63
N LEU A 145 0.04 -1.34 -9.86
CA LEU A 145 -1.26 -1.90 -10.21
C LEU A 145 -2.30 -0.80 -10.45
N PRO A 146 -3.23 -0.98 -11.42
CA PRO A 146 -4.34 -0.05 -11.61
C PRO A 146 -5.14 0.14 -10.31
N PRO A 147 -5.75 1.31 -10.05
CA PRO A 147 -6.50 1.57 -8.82
C PRO A 147 -7.60 0.55 -8.51
N ALA A 148 -8.24 -0.04 -9.53
CA ALA A 148 -9.25 -1.08 -9.38
C ALA A 148 -8.68 -2.44 -8.92
N ASP A 149 -7.37 -2.65 -9.02
CA ASP A 149 -6.67 -3.90 -8.68
C ASP A 149 -5.79 -3.76 -7.44
N GLY A 150 -5.19 -2.60 -7.29
CA GLY A 150 -4.16 -2.30 -6.31
C GLY A 150 -4.63 -1.66 -4.99
N PRO A 151 -3.67 -1.31 -4.13
CA PRO A 151 -2.23 -1.39 -4.36
C PRO A 151 -1.66 -2.81 -4.28
N PHE A 152 -2.41 -3.79 -3.73
CA PHE A 152 -1.95 -5.17 -3.59
C PHE A 152 -2.95 -6.14 -4.21
N ARG A 153 -2.44 -7.13 -4.93
CA ARG A 153 -3.22 -8.20 -5.58
C ARG A 153 -2.52 -9.54 -5.40
N ILE A 154 -3.27 -10.59 -5.09
CA ILE A 154 -2.73 -11.95 -5.17
C ILE A 154 -2.68 -12.38 -6.64
N ILE A 155 -1.55 -12.95 -7.04
CA ILE A 155 -1.40 -13.62 -8.33
C ILE A 155 -1.03 -15.08 -8.10
N VAL A 156 -1.84 -15.97 -8.67
CA VAL A 156 -1.60 -17.42 -8.70
C VAL A 156 -1.17 -17.79 -10.11
N GLN A 157 0.05 -18.30 -10.27
CA GLN A 157 0.74 -18.43 -11.56
C GLN A 157 -0.08 -19.15 -12.63
N ASP A 158 -0.60 -20.33 -12.35
CA ASP A 158 -1.16 -21.27 -13.33
C ASP A 158 -2.64 -21.59 -13.08
N GLU A 159 -3.32 -20.74 -12.32
CA GLU A 159 -4.74 -20.95 -12.02
C GLU A 159 -5.62 -20.66 -13.23
N LYS A 160 -6.43 -21.63 -13.64
CA LYS A 160 -7.29 -21.53 -14.84
C LYS A 160 -8.33 -20.41 -14.73
N LYS A 161 -8.87 -20.20 -13.52
CA LYS A 161 -9.83 -19.11 -13.25
C LYS A 161 -9.21 -18.09 -12.29
N PRO A 162 -9.39 -16.77 -12.52
CA PRO A 162 -8.76 -15.75 -11.68
C PRO A 162 -9.47 -15.51 -10.34
N ALA A 163 -10.34 -16.41 -9.90
CA ALA A 163 -11.16 -16.22 -8.69
C ALA A 163 -10.34 -16.01 -7.41
N ARG A 164 -9.18 -16.68 -7.30
CA ARG A 164 -8.26 -16.51 -6.16
C ARG A 164 -7.18 -15.45 -6.40
N CYS A 165 -7.12 -14.84 -7.58
CA CYS A 165 -6.28 -13.66 -7.84
C CYS A 165 -6.98 -12.40 -7.27
N ILE A 166 -7.18 -12.40 -5.94
CA ILE A 166 -7.93 -11.38 -5.21
C ILE A 166 -7.25 -10.02 -5.31
N LYS A 167 -8.03 -8.97 -5.57
CA LYS A 167 -7.60 -7.58 -5.74
C LYS A 167 -7.76 -6.80 -4.44
N GLN A 168 -7.10 -5.64 -4.34
CA GLN A 168 -7.22 -4.71 -3.21
C GLN A 168 -7.08 -5.41 -1.84
N VAL A 169 -6.05 -6.25 -1.73
CA VAL A 169 -5.79 -7.03 -0.52
C VAL A 169 -5.49 -6.10 0.66
N THR A 170 -6.16 -6.35 1.80
CA THR A 170 -5.99 -5.59 3.04
C THR A 170 -5.56 -6.45 4.22
N SER A 171 -5.79 -7.77 4.14
CA SER A 171 -5.47 -8.67 5.25
C SER A 171 -5.06 -10.06 4.77
N MET A 172 -4.17 -10.66 5.53
CA MET A 172 -3.74 -12.05 5.42
C MET A 172 -3.71 -12.65 6.83
N ARG A 173 -4.55 -13.66 7.11
CA ARG A 173 -4.63 -14.29 8.42
C ARG A 173 -4.35 -15.78 8.34
N VAL A 174 -3.33 -16.23 9.06
CA VAL A 174 -3.08 -17.66 9.24
C VAL A 174 -4.07 -18.23 10.25
N VAL A 175 -4.78 -19.29 9.86
CA VAL A 175 -5.83 -19.91 10.64
C VAL A 175 -5.54 -21.39 10.78
N PHE A 176 -5.81 -21.93 11.96
CA PHE A 176 -5.77 -23.36 12.26
C PHE A 176 -7.20 -23.90 12.18
N ALA A 177 -7.48 -24.77 11.22
CA ALA A 177 -8.75 -25.46 11.15
C ALA A 177 -8.77 -26.58 12.21
N LYS A 178 -9.60 -26.40 13.23
CA LYS A 178 -9.84 -27.40 14.30
C LYS A 178 -11.04 -28.26 13.95
#